data_120a73b1fe734903e10a9d1f6fa89254
#
_entry.id   120a73b1fe734903e10a9d1f6fa89254
#
_cell.length_a   1.000
_cell.length_b   1.000
_cell.length_c   1.000
_cell.angle_alpha   90.00
_cell.angle_beta   90.00
_cell.angle_gamma   90.00
#
_symmetry.space_group_name_H-M   'P 1'
#
loop_
_entity.id
_entity.type
_entity.pdbx_description
1 polymer ?
#
loop_
_entity_poly.entity_id
_entity_poly.type
_entity_poly.pdbx_seq_one_letter_code
_entity_poly.pdbx_strand_id
1 'polypeptide(L)'
;HPFSVPIIPRNQEEAAEERPPLEGVNLIGAVQGSAGSDRIIVVTAHYDHVGIRDGEIYNGADDNASGVATALALAQHLSRSRNQPKHTFLFVFPDGEEHGLSGARGFLADPPLPVDTLAFNLNFDMLARADNGQLWASGAHHMPALLPLIEEVAAEAPIDLRSGYDGSDEAQDDWTTQSDHAVFYRNQIPHLYLGVEDHPDYHQPTDDFENIDQDTFLRNVDTAIMVAKAIDDQLEALLGLPPLEAPTEN
;
A
#
# COMPACT_ATOMS: atom_id res chain seq x y z
N HIS A 1 12.52 -12.44 -0.30
CA HIS A 1 12.51 -12.30 1.16
C HIS A 1 11.59 -13.36 1.78
N PRO A 2 12.09 -14.56 2.06
CA PRO A 2 11.30 -15.61 2.71
C PRO A 2 10.96 -15.19 4.14
N PHE A 3 9.78 -15.63 4.62
CA PHE A 3 9.35 -15.41 6.00
C PHE A 3 8.69 -16.67 6.57
N SER A 4 8.63 -16.74 7.90
CA SER A 4 7.91 -17.75 8.64
C SER A 4 7.29 -17.08 9.87
N VAL A 5 5.97 -16.97 9.91
CA VAL A 5 5.27 -16.27 10.98
C VAL A 5 4.13 -17.11 11.55
N PRO A 6 3.83 -16.97 12.87
CA PRO A 6 2.69 -17.64 13.46
C PRO A 6 1.39 -17.21 12.79
N ILE A 7 0.51 -18.17 12.51
CA ILE A 7 -0.85 -17.90 12.04
C ILE A 7 -1.62 -17.21 13.18
N ILE A 8 -2.28 -16.10 12.88
CA ILE A 8 -3.18 -15.43 13.81
C ILE A 8 -4.52 -16.16 13.77
N PRO A 9 -4.98 -16.78 14.86
CA PRO A 9 -6.26 -17.45 14.88
C PRO A 9 -7.41 -16.43 14.78
N ARG A 10 -8.42 -16.77 13.98
CA ARG A 10 -9.62 -15.93 13.79
C ARG A 10 -10.62 -16.05 14.96
N ASN A 11 -10.53 -17.13 15.72
CA ASN A 11 -11.43 -17.43 16.83
C ASN A 11 -10.77 -18.36 17.87
N GLN A 12 -11.49 -18.65 18.99
CA GLN A 12 -10.96 -19.49 20.07
C GLN A 12 -10.79 -20.98 19.69
N GLU A 13 -11.55 -21.48 18.73
CA GLU A 13 -11.43 -22.86 18.26
C GLU A 13 -10.13 -23.02 17.44
N GLU A 14 -9.85 -22.07 16.57
CA GLU A 14 -8.58 -22.02 15.83
C GLU A 14 -7.37 -21.82 16.74
N ALA A 15 -7.50 -21.05 17.82
CA ALA A 15 -6.43 -20.85 18.80
C ALA A 15 -6.06 -22.12 19.60
N ALA A 16 -6.96 -23.11 19.64
CA ALA A 16 -6.72 -24.39 20.31
C ALA A 16 -5.98 -25.42 19.43
N GLU A 17 -5.82 -25.14 18.13
CA GLU A 17 -5.12 -26.00 17.21
C GLU A 17 -3.65 -25.57 17.09
N GLU A 18 -2.72 -26.51 17.31
CA GLU A 18 -1.31 -26.30 16.93
C GLU A 18 -1.19 -26.31 15.38
N ARG A 19 -0.98 -25.13 14.79
CA ARG A 19 -0.72 -24.99 13.37
C ARG A 19 0.75 -24.65 13.14
N PRO A 20 1.40 -25.23 12.12
CA PRO A 20 2.74 -24.78 11.75
C PRO A 20 2.67 -23.28 11.34
N PRO A 21 3.78 -22.54 11.50
CA PRO A 21 3.83 -21.18 11.01
C PRO A 21 3.55 -21.15 9.51
N LEU A 22 2.99 -20.03 9.03
CA LEU A 22 2.84 -19.76 7.61
C LEU A 22 4.22 -19.39 7.05
N GLU A 23 4.61 -20.09 6.02
CA GLU A 23 5.84 -19.81 5.26
C GLU A 23 5.44 -19.18 3.92
N GLY A 24 6.12 -18.12 3.53
CA GLY A 24 5.87 -17.41 2.27
C GLY A 24 7.10 -16.64 1.81
N VAL A 25 6.97 -15.93 0.70
CA VAL A 25 8.06 -15.18 0.08
C VAL A 25 7.60 -13.80 -0.37
N ASN A 26 7.98 -12.75 0.34
CA ASN A 26 7.80 -11.39 -0.15
C ASN A 26 8.75 -11.11 -1.32
N LEU A 27 8.25 -10.47 -2.38
CA LEU A 27 9.08 -9.96 -3.46
C LEU A 27 9.45 -8.52 -3.15
N ILE A 28 10.74 -8.18 -3.32
CA ILE A 28 11.25 -6.85 -2.96
C ILE A 28 12.06 -6.29 -4.11
N GLY A 29 11.80 -5.03 -4.45
CA GLY A 29 12.56 -4.24 -5.40
C GLY A 29 12.76 -2.82 -4.91
N ALA A 30 13.70 -2.06 -5.49
CA ALA A 30 13.95 -0.68 -5.09
C ALA A 30 14.22 0.22 -6.28
N VAL A 31 13.79 1.48 -6.16
CA VAL A 31 14.24 2.59 -6.99
C VAL A 31 15.00 3.57 -6.10
N GLN A 32 16.29 3.72 -6.41
CA GLN A 32 17.20 4.53 -5.60
C GLN A 32 16.87 6.02 -5.69
N GLY A 33 16.78 6.68 -4.54
CA GLY A 33 16.63 8.12 -4.43
C GLY A 33 17.90 8.89 -4.80
N SER A 34 17.72 10.15 -5.15
CA SER A 34 18.81 11.05 -5.61
C SER A 34 19.38 11.93 -4.49
N ALA A 35 18.64 12.12 -3.38
CA ALA A 35 19.03 13.09 -2.34
C ALA A 35 20.05 12.55 -1.32
N GLY A 36 20.47 11.28 -1.41
CA GLY A 36 21.40 10.69 -0.44
C GLY A 36 20.78 10.51 0.96
N SER A 37 19.46 10.59 1.07
CA SER A 37 18.70 10.32 2.29
C SER A 37 18.72 8.83 2.63
N ASP A 38 18.82 8.50 3.90
CA ASP A 38 18.62 7.15 4.43
C ASP A 38 17.14 6.82 4.69
N ARG A 39 16.25 7.81 4.54
CA ARG A 39 14.79 7.61 4.68
C ARG A 39 14.23 6.92 3.45
N ILE A 40 13.40 5.92 3.70
CA ILE A 40 12.83 5.04 2.68
C ILE A 40 11.32 5.14 2.72
N ILE A 41 10.72 5.33 1.55
CA ILE A 41 9.28 5.19 1.35
C ILE A 41 9.03 3.74 0.92
N VAL A 42 8.29 3.00 1.73
CA VAL A 42 7.90 1.61 1.43
C VAL A 42 6.56 1.62 0.71
N VAL A 43 6.52 1.07 -0.49
CA VAL A 43 5.28 0.82 -1.21
C VAL A 43 4.89 -0.64 -1.04
N THR A 44 3.69 -0.90 -0.54
CA THR A 44 3.17 -2.25 -0.36
C THR A 44 1.97 -2.51 -1.26
N ALA A 45 1.88 -3.71 -1.81
CA ALA A 45 0.72 -4.26 -2.49
C ALA A 45 0.85 -5.78 -2.44
N HIS A 46 -0.05 -6.49 -1.76
CA HIS A 46 0.04 -7.95 -1.67
C HIS A 46 -0.23 -8.61 -3.03
N TYR A 47 0.37 -9.79 -3.25
CA TYR A 47 0.25 -10.48 -4.52
C TYR A 47 -0.43 -11.85 -4.41
N ASP A 48 -0.75 -12.28 -3.21
CA ASP A 48 -1.60 -13.44 -2.95
C ASP A 48 -3.08 -13.06 -3.06
N HIS A 49 -3.94 -14.04 -3.22
CA HIS A 49 -5.38 -13.94 -3.13
C HIS A 49 -5.95 -15.26 -2.63
N VAL A 50 -7.27 -15.37 -2.53
CA VAL A 50 -8.01 -16.55 -2.03
C VAL A 50 -7.60 -17.86 -2.71
N GLY A 51 -7.24 -17.82 -3.99
CA GLY A 51 -6.74 -18.96 -4.76
C GLY A 51 -7.88 -19.89 -5.24
N ILE A 52 -7.80 -21.18 -4.93
CA ILE A 52 -8.86 -22.16 -5.32
C ILE A 52 -9.64 -22.55 -4.07
N ARG A 53 -10.96 -22.31 -4.10
CA ARG A 53 -11.87 -22.63 -3.01
C ARG A 53 -13.10 -23.36 -3.58
N ASP A 54 -13.42 -24.52 -3.02
CA ASP A 54 -14.56 -25.36 -3.45
C ASP A 54 -14.57 -25.70 -4.96
N GLY A 55 -13.37 -25.72 -5.58
CA GLY A 55 -13.18 -26.03 -7.01
C GLY A 55 -13.36 -24.83 -7.94
N GLU A 56 -13.64 -23.65 -7.43
CA GLU A 56 -13.67 -22.40 -8.16
C GLU A 56 -12.36 -21.63 -7.98
N ILE A 57 -11.95 -20.88 -9.01
CA ILE A 57 -10.75 -20.06 -9.02
C ILE A 57 -11.16 -18.61 -8.68
N TYR A 58 -10.48 -18.03 -7.71
CA TYR A 58 -10.59 -16.64 -7.31
C TYR A 58 -9.37 -15.91 -7.87
N ASN A 59 -9.56 -15.10 -8.90
CA ASN A 59 -8.46 -14.48 -9.64
C ASN A 59 -7.88 -13.23 -8.95
N GLY A 60 -8.71 -12.47 -8.21
CA GLY A 60 -8.27 -11.28 -7.49
C GLY A 60 -7.78 -10.17 -8.42
N ALA A 61 -8.59 -9.82 -9.43
CA ALA A 61 -8.20 -8.81 -10.40
C ALA A 61 -8.13 -7.41 -9.79
N ASP A 62 -9.11 -7.07 -8.93
CA ASP A 62 -9.03 -5.87 -8.12
C ASP A 62 -8.28 -6.13 -6.82
N ASP A 63 -8.58 -7.21 -6.12
CA ASP A 63 -7.96 -7.63 -4.87
C ASP A 63 -6.95 -8.79 -5.08
N ASN A 64 -5.64 -8.55 -5.31
CA ASN A 64 -5.03 -7.21 -5.37
C ASN A 64 -4.04 -7.12 -6.55
N ALA A 65 -4.40 -7.71 -7.70
CA ALA A 65 -3.58 -7.56 -8.91
C ALA A 65 -3.54 -6.08 -9.36
N SER A 66 -4.58 -5.30 -9.07
CA SER A 66 -4.65 -3.86 -9.37
C SER A 66 -3.62 -3.05 -8.59
N GLY A 67 -3.48 -3.32 -7.28
CA GLY A 67 -2.46 -2.68 -6.44
C GLY A 67 -1.05 -3.05 -6.88
N VAL A 68 -0.81 -4.34 -7.18
CA VAL A 68 0.48 -4.81 -7.72
C VAL A 68 0.81 -4.10 -9.04
N ALA A 69 -0.15 -4.00 -9.97
CA ALA A 69 0.05 -3.32 -11.25
C ALA A 69 0.34 -1.82 -11.06
N THR A 70 -0.34 -1.17 -10.11
CA THR A 70 -0.12 0.24 -9.74
C THR A 70 1.29 0.44 -9.16
N ALA A 71 1.73 -0.42 -8.25
CA ALA A 71 3.08 -0.35 -7.68
C ALA A 71 4.16 -0.54 -8.76
N LEU A 72 3.96 -1.48 -9.69
CA LEU A 72 4.87 -1.68 -10.83
C LEU A 72 4.89 -0.49 -11.77
N ALA A 73 3.74 0.14 -12.04
CA ALA A 73 3.65 1.35 -12.86
C ALA A 73 4.39 2.53 -12.19
N LEU A 74 4.24 2.70 -10.87
CA LEU A 74 4.98 3.68 -10.09
C LEU A 74 6.49 3.40 -10.15
N ALA A 75 6.94 2.16 -9.93
CA ALA A 75 8.34 1.78 -10.03
C ALA A 75 8.93 2.09 -11.42
N GLN A 76 8.19 1.78 -12.48
CA GLN A 76 8.57 2.12 -13.85
C GLN A 76 8.64 3.64 -14.08
N HIS A 77 7.68 4.40 -13.51
CA HIS A 77 7.67 5.86 -13.61
C HIS A 77 8.91 6.46 -12.95
N LEU A 78 9.22 6.07 -11.72
CA LEU A 78 10.32 6.59 -10.92
C LEU A 78 11.70 6.15 -11.43
N SER A 79 11.80 4.99 -12.11
CA SER A 79 13.06 4.50 -12.67
C SER A 79 13.57 5.32 -13.86
N ARG A 80 12.74 6.19 -14.45
CA ARG A 80 13.16 7.10 -15.52
C ARG A 80 13.98 8.26 -14.95
N SER A 81 15.13 8.57 -15.50
CA SER A 81 16.05 9.59 -15.00
C SER A 81 15.40 10.96 -14.76
N ARG A 82 14.42 11.35 -15.59
CA ARG A 82 13.68 12.61 -15.44
C ARG A 82 12.69 12.63 -14.27
N ASN A 83 12.37 11.46 -13.71
CA ASN A 83 11.40 11.27 -12.64
C ASN A 83 12.06 10.64 -11.41
N GLN A 84 13.40 10.64 -11.35
CA GLN A 84 14.12 10.06 -10.22
C GLN A 84 13.66 10.69 -8.91
N PRO A 85 13.23 9.90 -7.92
CA PRO A 85 12.72 10.42 -6.65
C PRO A 85 13.85 11.00 -5.79
N LYS A 86 13.50 11.78 -4.78
CA LYS A 86 14.44 12.28 -3.75
C LYS A 86 14.84 11.16 -2.80
N HIS A 87 13.85 10.40 -2.32
CA HIS A 87 14.03 9.29 -1.39
C HIS A 87 14.03 7.95 -2.14
N THR A 88 14.66 6.95 -1.54
CA THR A 88 14.55 5.58 -2.05
C THR A 88 13.14 5.04 -1.84
N PHE A 89 12.55 4.50 -2.91
CA PHE A 89 11.30 3.74 -2.85
C PHE A 89 11.64 2.27 -2.78
N LEU A 90 11.18 1.60 -1.72
CA LEU A 90 11.26 0.16 -1.55
C LEU A 90 9.90 -0.44 -1.84
N PHE A 91 9.80 -1.20 -2.92
CA PHE A 91 8.58 -1.90 -3.32
C PHE A 91 8.59 -3.27 -2.66
N VAL A 92 7.59 -3.54 -1.86
CA VAL A 92 7.39 -4.82 -1.17
C VAL A 92 6.05 -5.38 -1.62
N PHE A 93 6.07 -6.57 -2.21
CA PHE A 93 4.87 -7.31 -2.56
C PHE A 93 4.72 -8.44 -1.55
N PRO A 94 3.92 -8.24 -0.49
CA PRO A 94 3.71 -9.24 0.54
C PRO A 94 2.97 -10.47 0.00
N ASP A 95 3.29 -11.62 0.58
CA ASP A 95 2.59 -12.89 0.41
C ASP A 95 1.77 -13.17 1.68
N GLY A 96 0.60 -13.78 1.54
CA GLY A 96 -0.23 -14.16 2.69
C GLY A 96 -0.87 -12.99 3.43
N GLU A 97 -1.27 -11.93 2.73
CA GLU A 97 -2.12 -10.87 3.27
C GLU A 97 -3.44 -11.47 3.74
N GLU A 98 -4.10 -12.25 2.88
CA GLU A 98 -5.36 -12.99 3.09
C GLU A 98 -5.29 -13.97 4.28
N HIS A 99 -4.09 -14.24 4.75
CA HIS A 99 -3.78 -15.08 5.91
C HIS A 99 -3.29 -14.25 7.11
N GLY A 100 -3.86 -13.06 7.30
CA GLY A 100 -3.60 -12.20 8.45
C GLY A 100 -2.32 -11.39 8.34
N LEU A 101 -2.11 -10.74 7.21
CA LEU A 101 -0.99 -9.82 6.92
C LEU A 101 0.38 -10.48 7.13
N SER A 102 0.48 -11.77 6.80
CA SER A 102 1.63 -12.58 7.19
C SER A 102 2.93 -12.12 6.55
N GLY A 103 2.88 -11.71 5.28
CA GLY A 103 4.04 -11.19 4.56
C GLY A 103 4.53 -9.85 5.12
N ALA A 104 3.62 -8.91 5.37
CA ALA A 104 3.98 -7.62 5.97
C ALA A 104 4.53 -7.79 7.40
N ARG A 105 3.95 -8.71 8.17
CA ARG A 105 4.47 -9.08 9.51
C ARG A 105 5.87 -9.68 9.41
N GLY A 106 6.09 -10.60 8.46
CA GLY A 106 7.40 -11.20 8.20
C GLY A 106 8.43 -10.17 7.74
N PHE A 107 8.01 -9.22 6.91
CA PHE A 107 8.87 -8.12 6.44
C PHE A 107 9.35 -7.24 7.60
N LEU A 108 8.45 -6.79 8.48
CA LEU A 108 8.84 -5.93 9.61
C LEU A 108 9.54 -6.69 10.76
N ALA A 109 9.37 -8.01 10.85
CA ALA A 109 10.10 -8.82 11.82
C ALA A 109 11.58 -9.00 11.47
N ASP A 110 11.91 -9.05 10.17
CA ASP A 110 13.29 -9.20 9.65
C ASP A 110 13.48 -8.38 8.37
N PRO A 111 13.43 -7.04 8.45
CA PRO A 111 13.54 -6.20 7.25
C PRO A 111 14.95 -6.27 6.67
N PRO A 112 15.10 -6.19 5.33
CA PRO A 112 16.40 -6.23 4.66
C PRO A 112 17.26 -4.97 4.91
N LEU A 113 16.69 -3.97 5.56
CA LEU A 113 17.28 -2.68 5.90
C LEU A 113 16.93 -2.32 7.35
N PRO A 114 17.68 -1.46 8.03
CA PRO A 114 17.34 -1.02 9.37
C PRO A 114 15.92 -0.46 9.45
N VAL A 115 15.11 -0.93 10.39
CA VAL A 115 13.68 -0.55 10.50
C VAL A 115 13.48 0.95 10.71
N ASP A 116 14.42 1.63 11.36
CA ASP A 116 14.41 3.08 11.59
C ASP A 116 14.65 3.91 10.32
N THR A 117 15.06 3.28 9.22
CA THR A 117 15.11 3.93 7.91
C THR A 117 13.78 3.90 7.16
N LEU A 118 12.83 3.04 7.58
CA LEU A 118 11.50 2.96 6.97
C LEU A 118 10.65 4.14 7.43
N ALA A 119 10.64 5.21 6.66
CA ALA A 119 10.10 6.50 7.08
C ALA A 119 8.60 6.65 6.82
N PHE A 120 8.08 5.97 5.81
CA PHE A 120 6.68 6.05 5.41
C PHE A 120 6.25 4.78 4.66
N ASN A 121 5.00 4.35 4.84
CA ASN A 121 4.38 3.29 4.04
C ASN A 121 3.26 3.86 3.17
N LEU A 122 3.29 3.56 1.88
CA LEU A 122 2.22 3.80 0.93
C LEU A 122 1.67 2.46 0.48
N ASN A 123 0.45 2.13 0.90
CA ASN A 123 -0.19 0.84 0.59
C ASN A 123 -1.19 1.00 -0.55
N PHE A 124 -1.14 0.07 -1.49
CA PHE A 124 -2.08 -0.03 -2.61
C PHE A 124 -2.86 -1.34 -2.52
N ASP A 125 -4.17 -1.21 -2.39
CA ASP A 125 -5.03 -2.37 -2.29
C ASP A 125 -6.41 -2.04 -2.85
N MET A 126 -6.84 -2.80 -3.88
CA MET A 126 -8.07 -2.58 -4.62
C MET A 126 -8.13 -1.19 -5.27
N LEU A 127 -7.51 -1.02 -6.43
CA LEU A 127 -7.47 0.27 -7.15
C LEU A 127 -8.23 0.27 -8.47
N ALA A 128 -8.85 -0.83 -8.89
CA ALA A 128 -9.43 -0.91 -10.22
C ALA A 128 -10.95 -0.69 -10.25
N ARG A 129 -11.67 -0.97 -9.16
CA ARG A 129 -13.14 -0.95 -9.11
C ARG A 129 -13.71 0.34 -8.50
N ALA A 130 -13.17 1.49 -8.90
CA ALA A 130 -13.76 2.79 -8.56
C ALA A 130 -15.09 3.03 -9.32
N ASP A 131 -16.05 2.13 -9.14
CA ASP A 131 -17.32 2.11 -9.89
C ASP A 131 -18.17 3.36 -9.65
N ASN A 132 -17.98 4.01 -8.50
CA ASN A 132 -18.58 5.30 -8.14
C ASN A 132 -17.73 6.53 -8.56
N GLY A 133 -16.59 6.31 -9.23
CA GLY A 133 -15.66 7.36 -9.66
C GLY A 133 -14.80 7.94 -8.54
N GLN A 134 -14.67 7.25 -7.41
CA GLN A 134 -13.93 7.71 -6.23
C GLN A 134 -12.75 6.81 -5.92
N LEU A 135 -11.62 7.42 -5.56
CA LEU A 135 -10.46 6.77 -4.95
C LEU A 135 -10.29 7.34 -3.54
N TRP A 136 -10.07 6.47 -2.57
CA TRP A 136 -9.95 6.87 -1.18
C TRP A 136 -8.50 6.81 -0.69
N ALA A 137 -8.15 7.82 0.12
CA ALA A 137 -6.87 7.94 0.82
C ALA A 137 -7.16 7.87 2.32
N SER A 138 -6.83 6.73 2.94
CA SER A 138 -7.05 6.45 4.36
C SER A 138 -5.75 6.60 5.14
N GLY A 139 -5.79 7.39 6.24
CA GLY A 139 -4.63 7.63 7.12
C GLY A 139 -4.49 9.06 7.64
N ALA A 140 -5.22 10.02 7.08
CA ALA A 140 -5.12 11.42 7.49
C ALA A 140 -5.60 11.66 8.92
N HIS A 141 -6.51 10.85 9.44
CA HIS A 141 -6.92 10.91 10.85
C HIS A 141 -5.76 10.62 11.80
N HIS A 142 -4.91 9.64 11.44
CA HIS A 142 -3.75 9.26 12.24
C HIS A 142 -2.55 10.16 12.02
N MET A 143 -2.47 10.81 10.85
CA MET A 143 -1.43 11.77 10.48
C MET A 143 -2.05 13.00 9.82
N PRO A 144 -2.53 13.99 10.59
CA PRO A 144 -3.25 15.16 10.05
C PRO A 144 -2.48 16.00 9.04
N ALA A 145 -1.14 15.89 9.02
CA ALA A 145 -0.29 16.54 8.02
C ALA A 145 -0.52 16.00 6.58
N LEU A 146 -1.13 14.82 6.43
CA LEU A 146 -1.48 14.26 5.13
C LEU A 146 -2.68 14.95 4.47
N LEU A 147 -3.60 15.52 5.25
CA LEU A 147 -4.84 16.09 4.70
C LEU A 147 -4.57 17.20 3.66
N PRO A 148 -3.72 18.22 3.93
CA PRO A 148 -3.40 19.24 2.94
C PRO A 148 -2.75 18.67 1.68
N LEU A 149 -1.89 17.63 1.80
CA LEU A 149 -1.27 16.95 0.68
C LEU A 149 -2.32 16.25 -0.18
N ILE A 150 -3.25 15.53 0.44
CA ILE A 150 -4.32 14.83 -0.27
C ILE A 150 -5.21 15.86 -1.00
N GLU A 151 -5.57 16.97 -0.36
CA GLU A 151 -6.37 18.04 -0.97
C GLU A 151 -5.65 18.68 -2.17
N GLU A 152 -4.33 18.92 -2.07
CA GLU A 152 -3.50 19.44 -3.16
C GLU A 152 -3.51 18.49 -4.35
N VAL A 153 -3.29 17.18 -4.12
CA VAL A 153 -3.34 16.18 -5.19
C VAL A 153 -4.74 16.05 -5.78
N ALA A 154 -5.78 16.05 -4.94
CA ALA A 154 -7.17 15.91 -5.37
C ALA A 154 -7.60 17.03 -6.32
N ALA A 155 -7.05 18.23 -6.17
CA ALA A 155 -7.36 19.37 -7.05
C ALA A 155 -6.93 19.17 -8.51
N GLU A 156 -5.94 18.31 -8.76
CA GLU A 156 -5.35 18.01 -10.08
C GLU A 156 -5.58 16.57 -10.52
N ALA A 157 -6.08 15.70 -9.64
CA ALA A 157 -6.26 14.28 -9.91
C ALA A 157 -7.31 14.01 -10.99
N PRO A 158 -7.09 13.02 -11.89
CA PRO A 158 -8.06 12.67 -12.92
C PRO A 158 -9.26 11.86 -12.40
N ILE A 159 -9.29 11.53 -11.10
CA ILE A 159 -10.37 10.83 -10.38
C ILE A 159 -10.74 11.64 -9.13
N ASP A 160 -11.93 11.44 -8.57
CA ASP A 160 -12.36 12.06 -7.31
C ASP A 160 -11.61 11.43 -6.13
N LEU A 161 -10.41 11.97 -5.82
CA LEU A 161 -9.61 11.54 -4.68
C LEU A 161 -10.17 12.13 -3.39
N ARG A 162 -10.46 11.28 -2.41
CA ARG A 162 -11.03 11.67 -1.11
C ARG A 162 -10.21 11.14 0.05
N SER A 163 -10.22 11.86 1.16
CA SER A 163 -9.75 11.35 2.46
C SER A 163 -10.91 10.76 3.25
N GLY A 164 -10.69 9.62 3.92
CA GLY A 164 -11.69 8.96 4.75
C GLY A 164 -11.34 7.51 5.06
N TYR A 165 -12.29 6.76 5.60
CA TYR A 165 -12.14 5.35 5.98
C TYR A 165 -10.99 5.10 6.98
N ASP A 166 -10.66 6.10 7.80
CA ASP A 166 -9.54 6.08 8.74
C ASP A 166 -9.98 6.31 10.20
N GLY A 167 -11.25 6.00 10.50
CA GLY A 167 -11.84 6.21 11.82
C GLY A 167 -12.24 7.66 12.10
N SER A 168 -12.11 8.57 11.13
CA SER A 168 -12.51 9.99 11.27
C SER A 168 -14.03 10.19 11.21
N ASP A 169 -14.76 9.30 10.56
CA ASP A 169 -16.21 9.33 10.41
C ASP A 169 -16.83 7.99 10.85
N GLU A 170 -17.64 8.00 11.92
CA GLU A 170 -18.33 6.81 12.45
C GLU A 170 -19.36 6.20 11.46
N ALA A 171 -19.73 6.91 10.40
CA ALA A 171 -20.63 6.42 9.36
C ALA A 171 -19.90 5.61 8.26
N GLN A 172 -18.58 5.66 8.24
CA GLN A 172 -17.73 4.89 7.32
C GLN A 172 -17.10 3.70 8.06
N ASP A 173 -16.74 2.65 7.32
CA ASP A 173 -15.89 1.59 7.83
C ASP A 173 -14.49 2.14 8.13
N ASP A 174 -13.82 1.56 9.10
CA ASP A 174 -12.45 1.92 9.48
C ASP A 174 -11.45 0.96 8.83
N TRP A 175 -10.74 1.43 7.81
CA TRP A 175 -9.74 0.63 7.09
C TRP A 175 -8.35 0.65 7.72
N THR A 176 -8.15 1.33 8.83
CA THR A 176 -6.83 1.46 9.51
C THR A 176 -6.10 0.13 9.70
N THR A 177 -6.84 -0.98 9.77
CA THR A 177 -6.24 -2.30 10.02
C THR A 177 -6.68 -3.38 9.04
N GLN A 178 -7.21 -3.02 7.88
CA GLN A 178 -7.79 -3.96 6.93
C GLN A 178 -6.85 -4.42 5.80
N SER A 179 -5.61 -3.90 5.73
CA SER A 179 -4.60 -4.33 4.76
C SER A 179 -3.18 -4.21 5.34
N ASP A 180 -2.15 -4.46 4.55
CA ASP A 180 -0.72 -4.52 4.96
C ASP A 180 -0.23 -3.29 5.72
N HIS A 181 -0.75 -2.09 5.42
CA HIS A 181 -0.42 -0.85 6.16
C HIS A 181 -0.70 -0.96 7.66
N ALA A 182 -1.61 -1.83 8.09
CA ALA A 182 -1.90 -2.08 9.49
C ALA A 182 -0.66 -2.51 10.28
N VAL A 183 0.25 -3.24 9.65
CA VAL A 183 1.48 -3.69 10.31
C VAL A 183 2.42 -2.50 10.54
N PHE A 184 2.50 -1.59 9.58
CA PHE A 184 3.27 -0.34 9.71
C PHE A 184 2.65 0.58 10.77
N TYR A 185 1.32 0.78 10.73
CA TYR A 185 0.59 1.52 11.75
C TYR A 185 0.86 1.03 13.17
N ARG A 186 0.76 -0.29 13.41
CA ARG A 186 1.04 -0.90 14.73
C ARG A 186 2.50 -0.73 15.17
N ASN A 187 3.42 -0.55 14.24
CA ASN A 187 4.83 -0.28 14.50
C ASN A 187 5.17 1.23 14.48
N GLN A 188 4.16 2.11 14.49
CA GLN A 188 4.29 3.56 14.53
C GLN A 188 5.05 4.15 13.31
N ILE A 189 5.02 3.46 12.18
CA ILE A 189 5.51 3.97 10.91
C ILE A 189 4.34 4.70 10.23
N PRO A 190 4.48 5.99 9.89
CA PRO A 190 3.47 6.74 9.16
C PRO A 190 3.05 6.03 7.88
N HIS A 191 1.77 6.09 7.57
CA HIS A 191 1.23 5.40 6.41
C HIS A 191 0.13 6.19 5.71
N LEU A 192 -0.11 5.84 4.45
CA LEU A 192 -1.28 6.19 3.68
C LEU A 192 -1.71 4.95 2.89
N TYR A 193 -2.98 4.60 2.96
CA TYR A 193 -3.59 3.56 2.15
C TYR A 193 -4.38 4.20 1.01
N LEU A 194 -4.23 3.70 -0.21
CA LEU A 194 -5.08 4.04 -1.34
C LEU A 194 -5.87 2.80 -1.76
N GLY A 195 -7.17 2.96 -1.88
CA GLY A 195 -8.08 1.89 -2.27
C GLY A 195 -9.48 2.37 -2.62
N VAL A 196 -10.33 1.44 -3.00
CA VAL A 196 -11.75 1.66 -3.30
C VAL A 196 -12.63 0.93 -2.30
N GLU A 197 -13.93 1.30 -2.26
CA GLU A 197 -14.92 0.58 -1.46
C GLU A 197 -15.13 -0.84 -1.97
N ASP A 198 -15.57 -1.73 -1.08
CA ASP A 198 -15.98 -3.08 -1.44
C ASP A 198 -17.04 -3.05 -2.54
N HIS A 199 -16.88 -3.91 -3.52
CA HIS A 199 -17.80 -4.09 -4.64
C HIS A 199 -18.37 -5.51 -4.65
N PRO A 200 -19.46 -5.80 -5.42
CA PRO A 200 -20.12 -7.11 -5.38
C PRO A 200 -19.22 -8.31 -5.72
N ASP A 201 -18.11 -8.08 -6.41
CA ASP A 201 -17.16 -9.12 -6.81
C ASP A 201 -16.02 -9.32 -5.80
N TYR A 202 -15.93 -8.48 -4.74
CA TYR A 202 -14.92 -8.60 -3.70
C TYR A 202 -14.98 -9.98 -3.03
N HIS A 203 -13.83 -10.68 -2.99
CA HIS A 203 -13.72 -12.06 -2.52
C HIS A 203 -14.68 -13.04 -3.20
N GLN A 204 -14.98 -12.81 -4.49
CA GLN A 204 -15.80 -13.68 -5.32
C GLN A 204 -15.00 -14.22 -6.52
N PRO A 205 -15.41 -15.37 -7.08
CA PRO A 205 -14.81 -15.88 -8.32
C PRO A 205 -15.00 -14.93 -9.53
N THR A 206 -15.82 -13.91 -9.38
CA THR A 206 -16.11 -12.89 -10.41
C THR A 206 -15.22 -11.65 -10.31
N ASP A 207 -14.27 -11.60 -9.37
CA ASP A 207 -13.22 -10.58 -9.38
C ASP A 207 -12.21 -10.88 -10.49
N ASP A 208 -12.65 -10.61 -11.71
CA ASP A 208 -11.99 -10.91 -12.96
C ASP A 208 -11.62 -9.63 -13.73
N PHE A 209 -10.55 -9.74 -14.52
CA PHE A 209 -10.06 -8.64 -15.36
C PHE A 209 -11.12 -8.05 -16.29
N GLU A 210 -12.04 -8.88 -16.79
CA GLU A 210 -13.14 -8.48 -17.65
C GLU A 210 -14.11 -7.50 -16.99
N ASN A 211 -14.15 -7.48 -15.66
CA ASN A 211 -15.01 -6.59 -14.87
C ASN A 211 -14.31 -5.27 -14.48
N ILE A 212 -13.06 -5.06 -14.91
CA ILE A 212 -12.31 -3.83 -14.66
C ILE A 212 -12.57 -2.82 -15.77
N ASP A 213 -13.03 -1.61 -15.42
CA ASP A 213 -12.98 -0.45 -16.30
C ASP A 213 -11.54 0.09 -16.39
N GLN A 214 -10.87 -0.23 -17.50
CA GLN A 214 -9.46 0.09 -17.70
C GLN A 214 -9.19 1.61 -17.70
N ASP A 215 -10.11 2.42 -18.20
CA ASP A 215 -9.92 3.88 -18.25
C ASP A 215 -10.00 4.47 -16.83
N THR A 216 -10.89 3.97 -15.98
CA THR A 216 -10.98 4.35 -14.57
C THR A 216 -9.76 3.86 -13.80
N PHE A 217 -9.34 2.62 -14.02
CA PHE A 217 -8.12 2.08 -13.39
C PHE A 217 -6.88 2.90 -13.75
N LEU A 218 -6.68 3.29 -15.00
CA LEU A 218 -5.55 4.12 -15.40
C LEU A 218 -5.58 5.51 -14.73
N ARG A 219 -6.77 6.10 -14.52
CA ARG A 219 -6.90 7.35 -13.75
C ARG A 219 -6.49 7.16 -12.28
N ASN A 220 -6.83 6.03 -11.68
CA ASN A 220 -6.41 5.70 -10.32
C ASN A 220 -4.89 5.51 -10.24
N VAL A 221 -4.28 4.82 -11.22
CA VAL A 221 -2.82 4.68 -11.32
C VAL A 221 -2.13 6.04 -11.43
N ASP A 222 -2.61 6.92 -12.30
CA ASP A 222 -2.05 8.27 -12.44
C ASP A 222 -2.16 9.06 -11.13
N THR A 223 -3.29 8.96 -10.43
CA THR A 223 -3.50 9.60 -9.12
C THR A 223 -2.57 9.02 -8.06
N ALA A 224 -2.40 7.70 -8.00
CA ALA A 224 -1.46 7.05 -7.06
C ALA A 224 -0.01 7.49 -7.30
N ILE A 225 0.40 7.69 -8.56
CA ILE A 225 1.71 8.26 -8.90
C ILE A 225 1.83 9.71 -8.42
N MET A 226 0.78 10.52 -8.57
CA MET A 226 0.76 11.90 -8.05
C MET A 226 0.91 11.93 -6.53
N VAL A 227 0.16 11.08 -5.81
CA VAL A 227 0.26 10.95 -4.34
C VAL A 227 1.67 10.52 -3.93
N ALA A 228 2.23 9.49 -4.55
CA ALA A 228 3.58 9.02 -4.24
C ALA A 228 4.64 10.11 -4.43
N LYS A 229 4.53 10.91 -5.49
CA LYS A 229 5.42 12.05 -5.75
C LYS A 229 5.24 13.16 -4.72
N ALA A 230 4.01 13.48 -4.34
CA ALA A 230 3.73 14.50 -3.34
C ALA A 230 4.30 14.10 -1.96
N ILE A 231 4.21 12.81 -1.60
CA ILE A 231 4.83 12.27 -0.39
C ILE A 231 6.36 12.39 -0.47
N ASP A 232 6.98 12.00 -1.59
CA ASP A 232 8.42 12.11 -1.79
C ASP A 232 8.90 13.57 -1.70
N ASP A 233 8.13 14.49 -2.27
CA ASP A 233 8.45 15.91 -2.27
C ASP A 233 8.32 16.57 -0.88
N GLN A 234 7.42 16.09 -0.04
CA GLN A 234 7.03 16.69 1.25
C GLN A 234 7.41 15.82 2.46
N LEU A 235 8.17 14.73 2.29
CA LEU A 235 8.41 13.72 3.35
C LEU A 235 8.96 14.34 4.64
N GLU A 236 9.95 15.23 4.55
CA GLU A 236 10.53 15.90 5.72
C GLU A 236 9.48 16.72 6.47
N ALA A 237 8.68 17.47 5.74
CA ALA A 237 7.62 18.30 6.33
C ALA A 237 6.53 17.44 6.99
N LEU A 238 6.13 16.35 6.34
CA LEU A 238 5.19 15.36 6.89
C LEU A 238 5.70 14.77 8.21
N LEU A 239 6.99 14.49 8.29
CA LEU A 239 7.64 13.92 9.49
C LEU A 239 8.04 14.98 10.54
N GLY A 240 7.78 16.27 10.28
CA GLY A 240 8.21 17.36 11.17
C GLY A 240 9.72 17.52 11.25
N LEU A 241 10.44 17.19 10.19
CA LEU A 241 11.89 17.20 10.10
C LEU A 241 12.39 18.42 9.28
N PRO A 242 13.64 18.85 9.46
CA PRO A 242 14.23 19.89 8.61
C PRO A 242 14.36 19.38 7.15
N PRO A 243 14.30 20.30 6.16
CA PRO A 243 14.53 19.95 4.77
C PRO A 243 15.88 19.23 4.56
N LEU A 244 15.94 18.35 3.54
CA LEU A 244 17.19 17.73 3.14
C LEU A 244 18.22 18.81 2.74
N GLU A 245 19.46 18.65 3.20
CA GLU A 245 20.55 19.49 2.73
C GLU A 245 20.82 19.18 1.24
N ALA A 246 21.06 20.25 0.46
CA ALA A 246 21.42 20.06 -0.93
C ALA A 246 22.73 19.24 -1.02
N PRO A 247 22.85 18.29 -1.99
CA PRO A 247 24.08 17.56 -2.19
C PRO A 247 25.25 18.54 -2.34
N THR A 248 26.28 18.40 -1.51
CA THR A 248 27.51 19.17 -1.70
C THR A 248 28.14 18.75 -3.01
N GLU A 249 28.17 19.66 -4.00
CA GLU A 249 28.93 19.44 -5.24
C GLU A 249 30.40 19.21 -4.88
N ASN A 250 30.88 18.00 -5.10
CA ASN A 250 32.31 17.64 -5.01
C ASN A 250 32.95 17.64 -6.39
#